data_2f75a62f4543ed89b76688391226ed1d
#
_entry.id   2f75a62f4543ed89b76688391226ed1d
#
_cell.length_a   1.000
_cell.length_b   1.000
_cell.length_c   1.000
_cell.angle_alpha   90.00
_cell.angle_beta   90.00
_cell.angle_gamma   90.00
#
_symmetry.space_group_name_H-M   'P 1'
#
loop_
_entity.id
_entity.type
_entity.pdbx_description
1 polymer ?
#
loop_
_entity_poly.entity_id
_entity_poly.type
_entity_poly.pdbx_seq_one_letter_code
_entity_poly.pdbx_strand_id
1 'polypeptide(L)'
;PVNNEEVPIYVADYALIEYGTGAVMVVPAHDQRDLEFARKYKLPIRVVITPKQYELKADKMSRAYVEEGILINSSKFDGMGNLNAIEEISKWMEKNNYGKRTVQYKLRDWLISRQRYWGTPIPMVHCSKCGIVPVPYEDLPVKLPKNVKFTGAGNPLETSDKFVNVKCPKCGEKARRETDTMDTFVDSSWYFFRYCSPKFDKAPFDKKAAGYWMPVDQYIGGIEHAILHLLYARFFTKALRDLGLTNVDEPFSRLMTQGMVIKDGAKMSKSIGNVVDPVEITEKYGPDTGRLFILFAAMPEKELDWSDKGVNGAYRFLNRIYNLVNDNIKNISGDSYAKDKLDEKDKFILSKMHSTIKNVTDNIENFRYNSSIGNIMEFVNELSKYSGNKKVFGECVKNLILLLNPFTPHISEELWSKIEGKSFASLQKWPSYDESKIDKQAEALEEVLETTKKDIYSVMELAKIEKPSKIRIFVAEAWKYNFIKKLKKEMEKTRNVGEIMKAFSKDFGTYMKEISKMIPKLAKDETKLPKVVIDRKKEIEALKGSLDNFKQEFGCDMEIIDGKSDEEKAKQAMPGKVAILIE
;
A
#
# COMPACT_ATOMS: atom_id res chain seq x y z
N PRO A 1 46.42 -12.38 -23.54
CA PRO A 1 47.00 -11.37 -24.46
C PRO A 1 47.73 -10.24 -23.72
N VAL A 2 47.33 -9.94 -22.47
CA VAL A 2 47.87 -8.79 -21.73
C VAL A 2 49.35 -8.95 -21.36
N ASN A 3 49.75 -10.17 -20.96
CA ASN A 3 51.12 -10.51 -20.53
C ASN A 3 51.66 -11.77 -21.22
N ASN A 4 50.94 -12.33 -22.21
CA ASN A 4 51.30 -13.58 -22.94
C ASN A 4 51.43 -14.81 -22.04
N GLU A 5 50.84 -14.81 -20.84
CA GLU A 5 50.79 -15.99 -19.96
C GLU A 5 49.72 -16.96 -20.44
N GLU A 6 50.03 -18.25 -20.52
CA GLU A 6 49.07 -19.30 -20.81
C GLU A 6 48.25 -19.59 -19.56
N VAL A 7 46.94 -19.62 -19.74
CA VAL A 7 45.95 -19.90 -18.67
C VAL A 7 45.04 -21.05 -19.08
N PRO A 8 44.63 -21.94 -18.15
CA PRO A 8 43.77 -23.04 -18.47
C PRO A 8 42.34 -22.55 -18.77
N ILE A 9 41.66 -23.27 -19.69
CA ILE A 9 40.26 -23.05 -20.03
C ILE A 9 39.42 -24.17 -19.43
N TYR A 10 38.39 -23.83 -18.70
CA TYR A 10 37.43 -24.76 -18.09
C TYR A 10 36.03 -24.58 -18.65
N VAL A 11 35.21 -25.64 -18.63
CA VAL A 11 33.79 -25.57 -18.91
C VAL A 11 33.04 -25.64 -17.57
N ALA A 12 32.14 -24.69 -17.34
CA ALA A 12 31.35 -24.63 -16.14
C ALA A 12 29.89 -24.20 -16.46
N ASP A 13 28.95 -24.73 -15.72
CA ASP A 13 27.50 -24.46 -15.89
C ASP A 13 27.09 -23.03 -15.52
N TYR A 14 27.89 -22.34 -14.71
CA TYR A 14 27.63 -20.94 -14.39
C TYR A 14 28.22 -19.93 -15.40
N ALA A 15 29.05 -20.39 -16.36
CA ALA A 15 29.54 -19.59 -17.49
C ALA A 15 28.49 -19.65 -18.64
N LEU A 16 27.58 -18.68 -18.65
CA LEU A 16 26.47 -18.66 -19.59
C LEU A 16 26.94 -18.32 -21.01
N ILE A 17 26.55 -19.10 -21.99
CA ILE A 17 26.93 -18.94 -23.41
C ILE A 17 26.40 -17.62 -24.00
N GLU A 18 25.28 -17.11 -23.47
CA GLU A 18 24.64 -15.87 -23.91
C GLU A 18 25.33 -14.61 -23.33
N TYR A 19 26.31 -14.78 -22.43
CA TYR A 19 27.01 -13.65 -21.82
C TYR A 19 28.31 -13.35 -22.58
N GLY A 20 28.35 -12.16 -23.19
CA GLY A 20 29.51 -11.75 -23.99
C GLY A 20 29.72 -12.64 -25.22
N THR A 21 30.86 -13.29 -25.27
CA THR A 21 31.22 -14.25 -26.32
C THR A 21 30.98 -15.70 -25.90
N GLY A 22 30.36 -15.94 -24.74
CA GLY A 22 30.25 -17.24 -24.11
C GLY A 22 31.53 -17.70 -23.38
N ALA A 23 32.59 -16.90 -23.45
CA ALA A 23 33.83 -17.11 -22.69
C ALA A 23 34.04 -15.99 -21.66
N VAL A 24 34.20 -16.35 -20.41
CA VAL A 24 34.31 -15.42 -19.28
C VAL A 24 35.69 -15.53 -18.68
N MET A 25 36.32 -14.40 -18.35
CA MET A 25 37.55 -14.39 -17.60
C MET A 25 37.25 -14.62 -16.11
N VAL A 26 37.86 -15.64 -15.53
CA VAL A 26 37.66 -16.05 -14.15
C VAL A 26 38.66 -15.34 -13.25
N VAL A 27 38.19 -14.74 -12.15
CA VAL A 27 39.05 -14.00 -11.20
C VAL A 27 38.78 -14.46 -9.76
N PRO A 28 39.37 -15.60 -9.34
CA PRO A 28 39.05 -16.28 -8.09
C PRO A 28 39.19 -15.44 -6.81
N ALA A 29 40.12 -14.50 -6.79
CA ALA A 29 40.27 -13.62 -5.62
C ALA A 29 39.17 -12.55 -5.50
N HIS A 30 38.41 -12.28 -6.58
CA HIS A 30 37.50 -11.13 -6.69
C HIS A 30 36.08 -11.45 -7.17
N ASP A 31 35.75 -12.73 -7.40
CA ASP A 31 34.40 -13.25 -7.58
C ASP A 31 34.19 -14.46 -6.67
N GLN A 32 33.08 -14.49 -5.95
CA GLN A 32 32.84 -15.53 -4.94
C GLN A 32 32.63 -16.92 -5.57
N ARG A 33 31.96 -17.01 -6.70
CA ARG A 33 31.74 -18.30 -7.41
C ARG A 33 33.04 -18.81 -7.99
N ASP A 34 33.87 -17.92 -8.53
CA ASP A 34 35.18 -18.27 -9.05
C ASP A 34 36.12 -18.73 -7.92
N LEU A 35 36.04 -18.11 -6.73
CA LEU A 35 36.79 -18.53 -5.55
C LEU A 35 36.40 -19.94 -5.10
N GLU A 36 35.11 -20.23 -5.05
CA GLU A 36 34.59 -21.55 -4.68
C GLU A 36 34.99 -22.62 -5.69
N PHE A 37 34.87 -22.29 -6.98
CA PHE A 37 35.32 -23.16 -8.06
C PHE A 37 36.82 -23.43 -7.97
N ALA A 38 37.66 -22.40 -7.83
CA ALA A 38 39.12 -22.53 -7.72
C ALA A 38 39.53 -23.40 -6.53
N ARG A 39 38.89 -23.24 -5.38
CA ARG A 39 39.11 -24.08 -4.20
C ARG A 39 38.71 -25.54 -4.40
N LYS A 40 37.54 -25.75 -4.97
CA LYS A 40 37.01 -27.10 -5.25
C LYS A 40 37.96 -27.89 -6.18
N TYR A 41 38.49 -27.21 -7.17
CA TYR A 41 39.36 -27.82 -8.17
C TYR A 41 40.85 -27.58 -7.91
N LYS A 42 41.23 -26.99 -6.76
CA LYS A 42 42.59 -26.70 -6.34
C LYS A 42 43.37 -25.86 -7.36
N LEU A 43 42.73 -24.87 -7.94
CA LEU A 43 43.34 -23.97 -8.92
C LEU A 43 44.11 -22.83 -8.21
N PRO A 44 45.09 -22.22 -8.86
CA PRO A 44 45.82 -21.08 -8.30
C PRO A 44 44.89 -19.88 -8.10
N ILE A 45 45.00 -19.22 -6.97
CA ILE A 45 44.27 -17.99 -6.66
C ILE A 45 45.30 -16.86 -6.62
N ARG A 46 45.16 -15.90 -7.55
CA ARG A 46 46.04 -14.71 -7.61
C ARG A 46 45.22 -13.49 -7.18
N VAL A 47 45.73 -12.79 -6.16
CA VAL A 47 45.13 -11.51 -5.76
C VAL A 47 45.62 -10.44 -6.72
N VAL A 48 44.66 -9.72 -7.35
CA VAL A 48 44.96 -8.63 -8.30
C VAL A 48 44.39 -7.29 -7.87
N ILE A 49 43.56 -7.25 -6.82
CA ILE A 49 43.06 -6.04 -6.17
C ILE A 49 43.27 -6.20 -4.67
N THR A 50 43.87 -5.21 -4.03
CA THR A 50 44.09 -5.21 -2.57
C THR A 50 43.59 -3.90 -1.95
N PRO A 51 43.05 -3.92 -0.70
CA PRO A 51 42.73 -2.69 0.03
C PRO A 51 43.96 -1.80 0.17
N LYS A 52 43.75 -0.48 0.29
CA LYS A 52 44.84 0.48 0.52
C LYS A 52 45.53 0.33 1.88
N GLN A 53 44.83 -0.25 2.87
CA GLN A 53 45.26 -0.32 4.26
C GLN A 53 46.09 -1.58 4.61
N TYR A 54 45.89 -2.66 3.85
CA TYR A 54 46.58 -3.93 4.10
C TYR A 54 46.63 -4.79 2.83
N GLU A 55 47.58 -5.68 2.75
CA GLU A 55 47.75 -6.62 1.63
C GLU A 55 46.91 -7.89 1.84
N LEU A 56 46.16 -8.30 0.84
CA LEU A 56 45.41 -9.55 0.83
C LEU A 56 46.34 -10.72 0.46
N LYS A 57 46.21 -11.83 1.21
CA LYS A 57 46.94 -13.08 0.96
C LYS A 57 45.92 -14.17 0.56
N ALA A 58 46.12 -14.77 -0.60
CA ALA A 58 45.23 -15.75 -1.18
C ALA A 58 44.92 -16.95 -0.26
N ASP A 59 45.93 -17.42 0.48
CA ASP A 59 45.82 -18.51 1.46
C ASP A 59 44.99 -18.19 2.70
N LYS A 60 44.82 -16.88 3.02
CA LYS A 60 44.09 -16.39 4.17
C LYS A 60 42.70 -15.84 3.84
N MET A 61 42.32 -15.79 2.58
CA MET A 61 41.03 -15.29 2.17
C MET A 61 39.92 -16.30 2.54
N SER A 62 38.91 -15.90 3.31
CA SER A 62 37.71 -16.69 3.58
C SER A 62 36.61 -16.48 2.52
N ARG A 63 36.59 -15.28 1.93
CA ARG A 63 35.66 -14.85 0.87
C ARG A 63 36.40 -14.05 -0.19
N ALA A 64 35.82 -13.90 -1.37
CA ALA A 64 36.33 -13.02 -2.41
C ALA A 64 36.28 -11.56 -1.96
N TYR A 65 37.26 -10.78 -2.41
CA TYR A 65 37.31 -9.35 -2.16
C TYR A 65 36.72 -8.60 -3.36
N VAL A 66 35.56 -8.00 -3.16
CA VAL A 66 34.79 -7.32 -4.22
C VAL A 66 34.73 -5.80 -4.06
N GLU A 67 35.44 -5.26 -3.07
CA GLU A 67 35.42 -3.83 -2.74
C GLU A 67 36.42 -3.03 -3.58
N GLU A 68 36.39 -1.69 -3.41
CA GLU A 68 37.39 -0.82 -4.04
C GLU A 68 38.79 -1.04 -3.47
N GLY A 69 39.77 -1.03 -4.34
CA GLY A 69 41.17 -1.24 -3.97
C GLY A 69 42.14 -0.78 -5.05
N ILE A 70 43.41 -1.13 -4.86
CA ILE A 70 44.49 -0.85 -5.82
C ILE A 70 44.91 -2.15 -6.50
N LEU A 71 45.27 -2.05 -7.77
CA LEU A 71 45.78 -3.18 -8.54
C LEU A 71 47.18 -3.58 -8.09
N ILE A 72 47.38 -4.90 -7.99
CA ILE A 72 48.66 -5.56 -7.79
C ILE A 72 48.76 -6.75 -8.73
N ASN A 73 49.93 -7.26 -9.03
CA ASN A 73 50.14 -8.38 -9.96
C ASN A 73 49.48 -8.17 -11.35
N SER A 74 49.36 -6.92 -11.78
CA SER A 74 48.67 -6.46 -12.99
C SER A 74 49.60 -5.73 -13.95
N SER A 75 50.91 -5.96 -13.84
CA SER A 75 51.96 -5.37 -14.68
C SER A 75 51.95 -3.82 -14.68
N LYS A 76 51.88 -3.22 -15.84
CA LYS A 76 51.85 -1.74 -16.00
C LYS A 76 50.67 -1.03 -15.36
N PHE A 77 49.65 -1.75 -14.90
CA PHE A 77 48.49 -1.22 -14.23
C PHE A 77 48.59 -1.29 -12.69
N ASP A 78 49.69 -1.83 -12.15
CA ASP A 78 49.90 -1.90 -10.72
C ASP A 78 49.86 -0.50 -10.07
N GLY A 79 49.29 -0.40 -8.89
CA GLY A 79 49.12 0.84 -8.16
C GLY A 79 47.93 1.69 -8.55
N MET A 80 47.23 1.36 -9.64
CA MET A 80 45.99 2.04 -10.02
C MET A 80 44.82 1.63 -9.14
N GLY A 81 43.92 2.56 -8.84
CA GLY A 81 42.60 2.21 -8.28
C GLY A 81 41.79 1.38 -9.29
N ASN A 82 41.15 0.31 -8.84
CA ASN A 82 40.49 -0.65 -9.72
C ASN A 82 39.39 -0.03 -10.62
N LEU A 83 38.68 0.99 -10.16
CA LEU A 83 37.67 1.69 -10.99
C LEU A 83 38.34 2.44 -12.17
N ASN A 84 39.45 3.14 -11.92
CA ASN A 84 40.17 3.81 -12.97
C ASN A 84 40.88 2.84 -13.92
N ALA A 85 41.33 1.71 -13.38
CA ALA A 85 41.99 0.67 -14.17
C ALA A 85 41.06 0.04 -15.22
N ILE A 86 39.76 -0.08 -14.96
CA ILE A 86 38.75 -0.54 -15.93
C ILE A 86 38.83 0.31 -17.21
N GLU A 87 38.90 1.64 -17.06
CA GLU A 87 38.99 2.54 -18.21
C GLU A 87 40.33 2.42 -18.96
N GLU A 88 41.43 2.39 -18.24
CA GLU A 88 42.75 2.38 -18.85
C GLU A 88 43.11 1.02 -19.48
N ILE A 89 42.70 -0.08 -18.87
CA ILE A 89 42.83 -1.42 -19.45
C ILE A 89 41.98 -1.54 -20.72
N SER A 90 40.75 -1.05 -20.68
CA SER A 90 39.86 -1.10 -21.85
C SER A 90 40.44 -0.28 -23.03
N LYS A 91 40.88 0.93 -22.79
CA LYS A 91 41.57 1.77 -23.81
C LYS A 91 42.80 1.07 -24.38
N TRP A 92 43.58 0.44 -23.51
CA TRP A 92 44.79 -0.27 -23.94
C TRP A 92 44.44 -1.52 -24.79
N MET A 93 43.41 -2.28 -24.43
CA MET A 93 42.93 -3.44 -25.21
C MET A 93 42.44 -3.02 -26.58
N GLU A 94 41.68 -1.92 -26.68
CA GLU A 94 41.22 -1.37 -27.95
C GLU A 94 42.39 -0.92 -28.85
N LYS A 95 43.34 -0.19 -28.28
CA LYS A 95 44.55 0.28 -28.99
C LYS A 95 45.38 -0.86 -29.57
N ASN A 96 45.41 -2.01 -28.88
CA ASN A 96 46.20 -3.17 -29.32
C ASN A 96 45.37 -4.21 -30.09
N ASN A 97 44.12 -3.90 -30.41
CA ASN A 97 43.19 -4.79 -31.12
C ASN A 97 42.90 -6.13 -30.41
N TYR A 98 42.98 -6.16 -29.07
CA TYR A 98 42.63 -7.34 -28.27
C TYR A 98 41.15 -7.43 -27.93
N GLY A 99 40.40 -6.33 -28.08
CA GLY A 99 38.99 -6.26 -27.80
C GLY A 99 38.40 -4.88 -28.11
N LYS A 100 37.12 -4.75 -27.92
CA LYS A 100 36.39 -3.48 -28.01
C LYS A 100 35.39 -3.38 -26.87
N ARG A 101 35.09 -2.17 -26.43
CA ARG A 101 34.01 -1.95 -25.49
C ARG A 101 32.68 -2.27 -26.13
N THR A 102 31.84 -2.95 -25.39
CA THR A 102 30.47 -3.25 -25.80
C THR A 102 29.53 -2.96 -24.64
N VAL A 103 28.33 -2.53 -24.96
CA VAL A 103 27.26 -2.40 -23.99
C VAL A 103 26.38 -3.63 -24.10
N GLN A 104 26.24 -4.34 -22.98
CA GLN A 104 25.30 -5.44 -22.89
C GLN A 104 24.19 -5.05 -21.95
N TYR A 105 22.97 -5.19 -22.44
CA TYR A 105 21.78 -4.92 -21.64
C TYR A 105 21.43 -6.15 -20.80
N LYS A 106 21.15 -5.96 -19.52
CA LYS A 106 20.63 -7.03 -18.64
C LYS A 106 19.23 -7.46 -19.01
N LEU A 107 18.48 -6.55 -19.66
CA LEU A 107 17.15 -6.83 -20.16
C LEU A 107 17.27 -7.68 -21.43
N ARG A 108 16.61 -8.84 -21.44
CA ARG A 108 16.51 -9.69 -22.63
C ARG A 108 15.50 -9.12 -23.60
N ASP A 109 15.69 -9.42 -24.90
CA ASP A 109 14.72 -9.04 -25.93
C ASP A 109 13.36 -9.67 -25.64
N TRP A 110 12.33 -8.90 -25.90
CA TRP A 110 10.96 -9.37 -25.74
C TRP A 110 10.52 -10.13 -26.97
N LEU A 111 10.15 -11.39 -26.77
CA LEU A 111 9.60 -12.22 -27.84
C LEU A 111 8.13 -11.87 -28.02
N ILE A 112 7.77 -11.33 -29.19
CA ILE A 112 6.42 -10.85 -29.49
C ILE A 112 5.51 -11.99 -29.93
N SER A 113 6.01 -12.96 -30.69
CA SER A 113 5.23 -14.00 -31.33
C SER A 113 4.73 -15.08 -30.38
N ARG A 114 3.45 -15.43 -30.52
CA ARG A 114 2.79 -16.54 -29.82
C ARG A 114 1.99 -17.38 -30.79
N GLN A 115 2.11 -18.71 -30.69
CA GLN A 115 1.36 -19.68 -31.44
C GLN A 115 -0.01 -19.92 -30.80
N ARG A 116 -0.82 -18.88 -30.76
CA ARG A 116 -2.14 -18.85 -30.11
C ARG A 116 -3.20 -18.28 -31.04
N TYR A 117 -4.41 -18.86 -30.99
CA TYR A 117 -5.55 -18.28 -31.69
C TYR A 117 -5.96 -16.93 -31.11
N TRP A 118 -6.12 -16.85 -29.79
CA TRP A 118 -6.45 -15.59 -29.11
C TRP A 118 -5.23 -14.69 -28.96
N GLY A 119 -5.22 -13.63 -29.70
CA GLY A 119 -4.18 -12.60 -29.73
C GLY A 119 -4.35 -11.72 -30.96
N THR A 120 -3.67 -10.59 -30.99
CA THR A 120 -3.64 -9.70 -32.16
C THR A 120 -2.78 -10.33 -33.25
N PRO A 121 -3.32 -10.62 -34.45
CA PRO A 121 -2.52 -11.16 -35.55
C PRO A 121 -1.39 -10.23 -35.94
N ILE A 122 -0.20 -10.78 -36.16
CA ILE A 122 0.95 -10.02 -36.67
C ILE A 122 0.70 -9.70 -38.16
N PRO A 123 0.63 -8.42 -38.56
CA PRO A 123 0.19 -8.04 -39.91
C PRO A 123 1.31 -8.16 -40.95
N MET A 124 1.87 -9.37 -41.12
CA MET A 124 2.96 -9.64 -42.03
C MET A 124 2.61 -10.76 -43.00
N VAL A 125 3.24 -10.76 -44.17
CA VAL A 125 3.12 -11.78 -45.22
C VAL A 125 4.51 -12.22 -45.61
N HIS A 126 4.76 -13.54 -45.67
CA HIS A 126 6.00 -14.16 -46.08
C HIS A 126 5.95 -14.50 -47.56
N CYS A 127 6.73 -13.82 -48.37
CA CYS A 127 6.83 -14.05 -49.82
C CYS A 127 8.22 -14.58 -50.20
N SER A 128 8.28 -15.64 -51.00
CA SER A 128 9.55 -16.21 -51.46
C SER A 128 10.42 -15.24 -52.27
N LYS A 129 9.79 -14.29 -52.99
CA LYS A 129 10.47 -13.29 -53.83
C LYS A 129 10.78 -11.97 -53.08
N CYS A 130 9.87 -11.55 -52.22
CA CYS A 130 9.94 -10.21 -51.59
C CYS A 130 10.38 -10.23 -50.15
N GLY A 131 10.55 -11.44 -49.53
CA GLY A 131 10.80 -11.58 -48.10
C GLY A 131 9.56 -11.30 -47.24
N ILE A 132 9.73 -10.70 -46.10
CA ILE A 132 8.64 -10.32 -45.18
C ILE A 132 8.08 -8.97 -45.64
N VAL A 133 6.78 -8.95 -45.91
CA VAL A 133 6.06 -7.74 -46.43
C VAL A 133 4.92 -7.40 -45.47
N PRO A 134 4.78 -6.14 -45.02
CA PRO A 134 3.65 -5.73 -44.19
C PRO A 134 2.33 -5.77 -44.97
N VAL A 135 1.26 -6.11 -44.26
CA VAL A 135 -0.11 -5.96 -44.78
C VAL A 135 -0.39 -4.48 -44.98
N PRO A 136 -0.93 -4.04 -46.16
CA PRO A 136 -1.28 -2.65 -46.40
C PRO A 136 -2.26 -2.09 -45.36
N TYR A 137 -2.20 -0.78 -45.11
CA TYR A 137 -3.07 -0.11 -44.14
C TYR A 137 -4.57 -0.26 -44.45
N GLU A 138 -4.92 -0.25 -45.74
CA GLU A 138 -6.29 -0.43 -46.23
C GLU A 138 -6.86 -1.83 -45.94
N ASP A 139 -6.00 -2.83 -45.78
CA ASP A 139 -6.38 -4.20 -45.47
C ASP A 139 -6.40 -4.52 -43.95
N LEU A 140 -6.11 -3.53 -43.11
CA LEU A 140 -6.19 -3.67 -41.66
C LEU A 140 -7.63 -3.42 -41.15
N PRO A 141 -8.02 -4.08 -40.07
CA PRO A 141 -7.29 -5.05 -39.26
C PRO A 141 -7.28 -6.45 -39.86
N VAL A 142 -6.19 -7.21 -39.64
CA VAL A 142 -6.16 -8.64 -39.94
C VAL A 142 -7.10 -9.36 -38.98
N LYS A 143 -8.19 -9.95 -39.53
CA LYS A 143 -9.24 -10.59 -38.72
C LYS A 143 -8.93 -12.07 -38.48
N LEU A 144 -9.14 -12.53 -37.25
CA LEU A 144 -9.02 -13.96 -36.92
C LEU A 144 -10.06 -14.79 -37.69
N PRO A 145 -9.67 -15.92 -38.30
CA PRO A 145 -10.60 -16.81 -39.01
C PRO A 145 -11.50 -17.56 -38.02
N LYS A 146 -12.78 -17.73 -38.37
CA LYS A 146 -13.72 -18.48 -37.53
C LYS A 146 -13.62 -20.02 -37.71
N ASN A 147 -13.02 -20.46 -38.83
CA ASN A 147 -12.91 -21.86 -39.21
C ASN A 147 -11.51 -22.40 -38.91
N VAL A 148 -11.18 -22.55 -37.65
CA VAL A 148 -9.94 -23.17 -37.18
C VAL A 148 -10.21 -24.48 -36.45
N LYS A 149 -9.23 -25.37 -36.42
CA LYS A 149 -9.30 -26.61 -35.66
C LYS A 149 -8.34 -26.54 -34.47
N PHE A 150 -8.87 -26.76 -33.28
CA PHE A 150 -8.08 -26.86 -32.06
C PHE A 150 -7.70 -28.32 -31.83
N THR A 151 -6.51 -28.68 -32.22
CA THR A 151 -6.02 -30.09 -32.19
C THR A 151 -5.26 -30.41 -30.89
N GLY A 152 -5.03 -29.39 -30.02
CA GLY A 152 -4.19 -29.53 -28.83
C GLY A 152 -2.68 -29.53 -29.11
N ALA A 153 -2.27 -29.49 -30.39
CA ALA A 153 -0.88 -29.39 -30.82
C ALA A 153 -0.74 -28.44 -32.01
N GLY A 154 0.37 -27.70 -32.07
CA GLY A 154 0.68 -26.74 -33.13
C GLY A 154 -0.11 -25.43 -33.02
N ASN A 155 0.02 -24.60 -34.06
CA ASN A 155 -0.65 -23.30 -34.12
C ASN A 155 -2.06 -23.46 -34.75
N PRO A 156 -3.15 -23.16 -34.04
CA PRO A 156 -4.51 -23.29 -34.56
C PRO A 156 -4.75 -22.50 -35.86
N LEU A 157 -4.10 -21.34 -36.04
CA LEU A 157 -4.26 -20.49 -37.22
C LEU A 157 -3.73 -21.15 -38.51
N GLU A 158 -2.74 -22.04 -38.39
CA GLU A 158 -2.21 -22.79 -39.54
C GLU A 158 -3.24 -23.77 -40.12
N THR A 159 -4.28 -24.14 -39.36
CA THR A 159 -5.34 -25.03 -39.83
C THR A 159 -6.34 -24.39 -40.78
N SER A 160 -6.26 -23.06 -40.98
CA SER A 160 -7.15 -22.30 -41.84
C SER A 160 -6.46 -21.93 -43.16
N ASP A 161 -6.61 -22.72 -44.19
CA ASP A 161 -6.01 -22.49 -45.52
C ASP A 161 -6.31 -21.08 -46.09
N LYS A 162 -7.53 -20.60 -45.90
CA LYS A 162 -7.94 -19.26 -46.35
C LYS A 162 -7.23 -18.12 -45.60
N PHE A 163 -6.85 -18.36 -44.36
CA PHE A 163 -6.09 -17.41 -43.58
C PHE A 163 -4.61 -17.41 -43.95
N VAL A 164 -4.05 -18.57 -44.11
CA VAL A 164 -2.63 -18.79 -44.37
C VAL A 164 -2.24 -18.40 -45.80
N ASN A 165 -2.99 -18.87 -46.79
CA ASN A 165 -2.63 -18.70 -48.21
C ASN A 165 -3.17 -17.36 -48.74
N VAL A 166 -2.28 -16.43 -49.03
CA VAL A 166 -2.60 -15.08 -49.51
C VAL A 166 -1.75 -14.69 -50.71
N LYS A 167 -2.06 -13.58 -51.35
CA LYS A 167 -1.19 -12.95 -52.34
C LYS A 167 -0.25 -11.97 -51.64
N CYS A 168 0.99 -11.90 -52.13
CA CYS A 168 1.94 -10.91 -51.69
C CYS A 168 1.47 -9.50 -52.04
N PRO A 169 1.35 -8.56 -51.11
CA PRO A 169 0.90 -7.18 -51.41
C PRO A 169 1.85 -6.45 -52.36
N LYS A 170 3.13 -6.83 -52.39
CA LYS A 170 4.14 -6.14 -53.21
C LYS A 170 4.24 -6.66 -54.65
N CYS A 171 4.17 -7.95 -54.85
CA CYS A 171 4.40 -8.56 -56.17
C CYS A 171 3.23 -9.38 -56.72
N GLY A 172 2.17 -9.62 -55.94
CA GLY A 172 1.00 -10.37 -56.36
C GLY A 172 1.18 -11.93 -56.38
N GLU A 173 2.39 -12.44 -56.17
CA GLU A 173 2.70 -13.87 -56.16
C GLU A 173 2.07 -14.58 -54.94
N LYS A 174 1.96 -15.92 -55.00
CA LYS A 174 1.53 -16.71 -53.83
C LYS A 174 2.46 -16.50 -52.65
N ALA A 175 1.87 -16.27 -51.50
CA ALA A 175 2.59 -16.01 -50.25
C ALA A 175 1.84 -16.62 -49.06
N ARG A 176 2.48 -16.65 -47.89
CA ARG A 176 1.89 -17.11 -46.63
C ARG A 176 1.71 -15.92 -45.68
N ARG A 177 0.52 -15.82 -45.12
CA ARG A 177 0.29 -14.89 -44.00
C ARG A 177 1.04 -15.38 -42.75
N GLU A 178 1.51 -14.46 -41.95
CA GLU A 178 1.98 -14.76 -40.60
C GLU A 178 0.86 -15.37 -39.76
N THR A 179 1.14 -16.50 -39.10
CA THR A 179 0.15 -17.21 -38.29
C THR A 179 0.32 -17.00 -36.80
N ASP A 180 1.43 -16.40 -36.39
CA ASP A 180 1.61 -16.03 -35.01
C ASP A 180 0.77 -14.81 -34.64
N THR A 181 0.33 -14.79 -33.40
CA THR A 181 -0.31 -13.61 -32.80
C THR A 181 0.65 -12.92 -31.85
N MET A 182 0.38 -11.68 -31.50
CA MET A 182 1.18 -10.92 -30.56
C MET A 182 0.94 -11.41 -29.14
N ASP A 183 1.96 -11.34 -28.30
CA ASP A 183 1.86 -11.52 -26.85
C ASP A 183 0.87 -10.53 -26.25
N THR A 184 0.11 -10.95 -25.24
CA THR A 184 -0.88 -10.12 -24.53
C THR A 184 -0.27 -8.85 -23.92
N PHE A 185 1.02 -8.89 -23.54
CA PHE A 185 1.69 -7.69 -23.04
C PHE A 185 1.84 -6.60 -24.10
N VAL A 186 1.88 -6.94 -25.39
CA VAL A 186 1.87 -5.93 -26.48
C VAL A 186 0.55 -5.16 -26.44
N ASP A 187 -0.59 -5.86 -26.34
CA ASP A 187 -1.92 -5.24 -26.29
C ASP A 187 -2.11 -4.43 -25.00
N SER A 188 -1.70 -4.99 -23.86
CA SER A 188 -1.84 -4.32 -22.56
C SER A 188 -0.89 -3.13 -22.37
N SER A 189 0.12 -2.97 -23.23
CA SER A 189 1.12 -1.91 -23.11
C SER A 189 0.62 -0.52 -23.51
N TRP A 190 -0.52 -0.44 -24.19
CA TRP A 190 -1.06 0.82 -24.69
C TRP A 190 -2.58 0.95 -24.59
N TYR A 191 -3.27 0.01 -23.96
CA TYR A 191 -4.73 -0.01 -23.84
C TYR A 191 -5.31 1.29 -23.27
N PHE A 192 -4.59 1.94 -22.35
CA PHE A 192 -4.99 3.20 -21.74
C PHE A 192 -5.01 4.36 -22.75
N PHE A 193 -4.18 4.35 -23.78
CA PHE A 193 -4.29 5.29 -24.90
C PHE A 193 -5.55 4.99 -25.73
N ARG A 194 -5.82 3.71 -26.01
CA ARG A 194 -7.03 3.30 -26.74
C ARG A 194 -8.31 3.70 -26.00
N TYR A 195 -8.32 3.63 -24.68
CA TYR A 195 -9.46 4.01 -23.85
C TYR A 195 -9.80 5.50 -23.94
N CYS A 196 -8.84 6.36 -24.29
CA CYS A 196 -9.11 7.79 -24.49
C CYS A 196 -10.07 8.05 -25.68
N SER A 197 -10.14 7.11 -26.64
CA SER A 197 -10.98 7.24 -27.84
C SER A 197 -11.41 5.86 -28.39
N PRO A 198 -12.23 5.09 -27.64
CA PRO A 198 -12.47 3.65 -27.93
C PRO A 198 -13.19 3.40 -29.27
N LYS A 199 -13.90 4.40 -29.81
CA LYS A 199 -14.64 4.30 -31.08
C LYS A 199 -13.86 4.89 -32.27
N PHE A 200 -12.65 5.39 -32.06
CA PHE A 200 -11.85 5.97 -33.12
C PHE A 200 -11.29 4.87 -34.04
N ASP A 201 -11.48 5.02 -35.35
CA ASP A 201 -11.19 3.98 -36.36
C ASP A 201 -10.10 4.35 -37.37
N LYS A 202 -9.61 5.60 -37.33
CA LYS A 202 -8.64 6.12 -38.33
C LYS A 202 -7.18 5.86 -37.93
N ALA A 203 -6.91 5.58 -36.65
CA ALA A 203 -5.59 5.29 -36.10
C ALA A 203 -5.73 4.50 -34.79
N PRO A 204 -4.65 4.07 -34.15
CA PRO A 204 -4.71 3.35 -32.86
C PRO A 204 -5.51 4.10 -31.80
N PHE A 205 -5.41 5.42 -31.77
CA PHE A 205 -6.18 6.32 -30.89
C PHE A 205 -6.16 7.74 -31.45
N ASP A 206 -7.08 8.58 -30.99
CA ASP A 206 -7.09 10.02 -31.31
C ASP A 206 -6.02 10.76 -30.49
N LYS A 207 -5.10 11.42 -31.19
CA LYS A 207 -3.98 12.14 -30.56
C LYS A 207 -4.44 13.28 -29.65
N LYS A 208 -5.55 13.98 -30.00
CA LYS A 208 -6.07 15.09 -29.21
C LYS A 208 -6.70 14.56 -27.91
N ALA A 209 -7.50 13.48 -28.00
CA ALA A 209 -8.09 12.84 -26.85
C ALA A 209 -7.01 12.27 -25.92
N ALA A 210 -5.99 11.61 -26.46
CA ALA A 210 -4.86 11.13 -25.68
C ALA A 210 -4.09 12.27 -25.01
N GLY A 211 -3.86 13.40 -25.72
CA GLY A 211 -3.20 14.57 -25.15
C GLY A 211 -3.98 15.27 -24.03
N TYR A 212 -5.30 15.07 -23.97
CA TYR A 212 -6.14 15.59 -22.89
C TYR A 212 -6.18 14.66 -21.68
N TRP A 213 -6.35 13.34 -21.89
CA TRP A 213 -6.55 12.37 -20.82
C TRP A 213 -5.27 11.79 -20.22
N MET A 214 -4.17 11.78 -20.97
CA MET A 214 -2.90 11.22 -20.53
C MET A 214 -1.95 12.30 -19.96
N PRO A 215 -1.08 11.94 -19.00
CA PRO A 215 -0.92 10.62 -18.38
C PRO A 215 -2.06 10.25 -17.44
N VAL A 216 -2.23 8.95 -17.14
CA VAL A 216 -3.19 8.46 -16.14
C VAL A 216 -2.83 9.00 -14.77
N ASP A 217 -3.80 9.59 -14.06
CA ASP A 217 -3.55 10.28 -12.78
C ASP A 217 -3.12 9.32 -11.67
N GLN A 218 -3.78 8.18 -11.56
CA GLN A 218 -3.49 7.15 -10.57
C GLN A 218 -3.58 5.76 -11.18
N TYR A 219 -2.49 4.99 -11.08
CA TYR A 219 -2.42 3.61 -11.55
C TYR A 219 -2.23 2.65 -10.38
N ILE A 220 -2.98 1.56 -10.36
CA ILE A 220 -2.99 0.60 -9.25
C ILE A 220 -2.83 -0.80 -9.81
N GLY A 221 -1.91 -1.58 -9.24
CA GLY A 221 -1.65 -2.95 -9.66
C GLY A 221 -0.72 -3.70 -8.72
N GLY A 222 -0.54 -5.01 -8.96
CA GLY A 222 0.37 -5.83 -8.17
C GLY A 222 1.84 -5.47 -8.40
N ILE A 223 2.66 -5.67 -7.39
CA ILE A 223 4.10 -5.36 -7.44
C ILE A 223 4.84 -6.20 -8.51
N GLU A 224 4.35 -7.38 -8.83
CA GLU A 224 4.92 -8.27 -9.86
C GLU A 224 4.94 -7.63 -11.25
N HIS A 225 4.04 -6.69 -11.51
CA HIS A 225 3.98 -5.97 -12.78
C HIS A 225 5.08 -4.93 -12.98
N ALA A 226 5.88 -4.62 -11.95
CA ALA A 226 7.01 -3.69 -12.05
C ALA A 226 8.02 -4.09 -13.14
N ILE A 227 8.29 -5.40 -13.25
CA ILE A 227 9.20 -5.98 -14.24
C ILE A 227 8.48 -6.62 -15.45
N LEU A 228 7.17 -6.53 -15.50
CA LEU A 228 6.32 -7.07 -16.57
C LEU A 228 5.56 -5.92 -17.26
N HIS A 229 4.26 -5.82 -17.04
CA HIS A 229 3.37 -4.87 -17.68
C HIS A 229 3.87 -3.42 -17.62
N LEU A 230 4.34 -2.94 -16.47
CA LEU A 230 4.78 -1.54 -16.33
C LEU A 230 6.01 -1.22 -17.19
N LEU A 231 6.92 -2.17 -17.33
CA LEU A 231 8.10 -2.00 -18.18
C LEU A 231 7.69 -1.86 -19.66
N TYR A 232 6.80 -2.75 -20.13
CA TYR A 232 6.24 -2.67 -21.48
C TYR A 232 5.43 -1.38 -21.70
N ALA A 233 4.57 -0.99 -20.77
CA ALA A 233 3.76 0.22 -20.87
C ALA A 233 4.61 1.48 -21.00
N ARG A 234 5.69 1.58 -20.22
CA ARG A 234 6.65 2.70 -20.30
C ARG A 234 7.40 2.70 -21.62
N PHE A 235 7.88 1.55 -22.07
CA PHE A 235 8.55 1.41 -23.37
C PHE A 235 7.63 1.83 -24.53
N PHE A 236 6.41 1.29 -24.57
CA PHE A 236 5.43 1.62 -25.61
C PHE A 236 5.08 3.12 -25.62
N THR A 237 4.91 3.73 -24.45
CA THR A 237 4.65 5.17 -24.35
C THR A 237 5.77 5.97 -24.99
N LYS A 238 7.03 5.64 -24.69
CA LYS A 238 8.20 6.32 -25.29
C LYS A 238 8.30 6.07 -26.79
N ALA A 239 8.07 4.84 -27.24
CA ALA A 239 8.07 4.52 -28.68
C ALA A 239 6.95 5.26 -29.43
N LEU A 240 5.74 5.31 -28.88
CA LEU A 240 4.62 6.06 -29.47
C LEU A 240 4.87 7.57 -29.49
N ARG A 241 5.56 8.11 -28.48
CA ARG A 241 6.04 9.50 -28.46
C ARG A 241 7.04 9.75 -29.59
N ASP A 242 8.04 8.89 -29.73
CA ASP A 242 9.09 9.03 -30.75
C ASP A 242 8.52 8.90 -32.18
N LEU A 243 7.44 8.12 -32.34
CA LEU A 243 6.65 8.04 -33.56
C LEU A 243 5.71 9.25 -33.78
N GLY A 244 5.68 10.20 -32.85
CA GLY A 244 4.86 11.40 -32.95
C GLY A 244 3.36 11.19 -32.72
N LEU A 245 2.96 10.03 -32.16
CA LEU A 245 1.57 9.69 -31.87
C LEU A 245 1.07 10.29 -30.55
N THR A 246 1.96 10.58 -29.61
CA THR A 246 1.66 11.22 -28.34
C THR A 246 2.79 12.18 -27.93
N ASN A 247 2.53 13.06 -26.97
CA ASN A 247 3.54 13.92 -26.34
C ASN A 247 3.85 13.48 -24.89
N VAL A 248 3.27 12.37 -24.45
CA VAL A 248 3.42 11.85 -23.09
C VAL A 248 4.72 11.08 -22.98
N ASP A 249 5.50 11.34 -21.94
CA ASP A 249 6.79 10.69 -21.70
C ASP A 249 6.67 9.46 -20.77
N GLU A 250 5.80 9.56 -19.77
CA GLU A 250 5.48 8.46 -18.85
C GLU A 250 3.96 8.23 -18.82
N PRO A 251 3.49 6.96 -18.84
CA PRO A 251 2.05 6.67 -18.96
C PRO A 251 1.25 6.98 -17.69
N PHE A 252 1.89 7.00 -16.53
CA PHE A 252 1.23 7.10 -15.22
C PHE A 252 1.88 8.20 -14.37
N SER A 253 1.07 9.14 -13.83
CA SER A 253 1.54 10.21 -12.95
C SER A 253 1.88 9.68 -11.55
N ARG A 254 1.04 8.78 -11.03
CA ARG A 254 1.23 8.14 -9.71
C ARG A 254 0.97 6.65 -9.83
N LEU A 255 1.81 5.86 -9.17
CA LEU A 255 1.70 4.41 -9.10
C LEU A 255 1.48 3.98 -7.64
N MET A 256 0.50 3.13 -7.42
CA MET A 256 0.36 2.37 -6.19
C MET A 256 0.56 0.88 -6.48
N THR A 257 1.54 0.27 -5.82
CA THR A 257 1.75 -1.17 -5.89
C THR A 257 1.03 -1.85 -4.73
N GLN A 258 0.10 -2.75 -5.06
CA GLN A 258 -0.64 -3.51 -4.06
C GLN A 258 0.23 -4.59 -3.43
N GLY A 259 0.10 -4.75 -2.10
CA GLY A 259 0.70 -5.86 -1.36
C GLY A 259 0.08 -7.21 -1.74
N MET A 260 0.81 -8.28 -1.43
CA MET A 260 0.31 -9.64 -1.69
C MET A 260 -0.74 -10.03 -0.67
N VAL A 261 -1.73 -10.80 -1.11
CA VAL A 261 -2.65 -11.51 -0.21
C VAL A 261 -2.06 -12.90 0.04
N ILE A 262 -1.76 -13.17 1.30
CA ILE A 262 -1.23 -14.46 1.75
C ILE A 262 -2.27 -15.18 2.62
N LYS A 263 -2.12 -16.47 2.78
CA LYS A 263 -2.90 -17.27 3.74
C LYS A 263 -1.99 -18.34 4.35
N ASP A 264 -2.09 -18.50 5.66
CA ASP A 264 -1.26 -19.44 6.43
C ASP A 264 0.24 -19.20 6.24
N GLY A 265 0.64 -17.92 6.18
CA GLY A 265 2.03 -17.48 6.05
C GLY A 265 2.66 -17.68 4.66
N ALA A 266 1.87 -18.02 3.64
CA ALA A 266 2.36 -18.28 2.29
C ALA A 266 1.48 -17.60 1.21
N LYS A 267 2.10 -17.28 0.06
CA LYS A 267 1.37 -16.83 -1.12
C LYS A 267 0.33 -17.88 -1.51
N MET A 268 -0.91 -17.43 -1.77
CA MET A 268 -1.98 -18.32 -2.23
C MET A 268 -1.61 -19.03 -3.54
N SER A 269 -1.71 -20.35 -3.56
CA SER A 269 -1.40 -21.18 -4.71
C SER A 269 -2.25 -22.46 -4.71
N LYS A 270 -2.69 -22.86 -5.89
CA LYS A 270 -3.44 -24.13 -6.06
C LYS A 270 -2.62 -25.35 -5.63
N SER A 271 -1.31 -25.30 -5.81
CA SER A 271 -0.40 -26.39 -5.43
C SER A 271 -0.24 -26.54 -3.92
N ILE A 272 -0.40 -25.46 -3.16
CA ILE A 272 -0.35 -25.45 -1.68
C ILE A 272 -1.75 -25.74 -1.10
N GLY A 273 -2.82 -25.49 -1.88
CA GLY A 273 -4.20 -25.68 -1.42
C GLY A 273 -4.73 -24.58 -0.49
N ASN A 274 -4.03 -23.46 -0.38
CA ASN A 274 -4.39 -22.33 0.50
C ASN A 274 -5.15 -21.20 -0.24
N VAL A 275 -5.73 -21.49 -1.40
CA VAL A 275 -6.50 -20.51 -2.19
C VAL A 275 -7.86 -20.26 -1.53
N VAL A 276 -8.24 -18.99 -1.46
CA VAL A 276 -9.61 -18.57 -1.09
C VAL A 276 -10.37 -18.26 -2.37
N ASP A 277 -11.48 -18.95 -2.60
CA ASP A 277 -12.35 -18.67 -3.74
C ASP A 277 -13.26 -17.48 -3.40
N PRO A 278 -13.20 -16.38 -4.17
CA PRO A 278 -14.10 -15.26 -3.99
C PRO A 278 -15.59 -15.64 -4.10
N VAL A 279 -15.93 -16.68 -4.88
CA VAL A 279 -17.31 -17.15 -5.04
C VAL A 279 -17.83 -17.70 -3.72
N GLU A 280 -17.07 -18.53 -3.02
CA GLU A 280 -17.47 -19.07 -1.70
C GLU A 280 -17.71 -17.95 -0.68
N ILE A 281 -16.87 -16.90 -0.70
CA ILE A 281 -17.06 -15.75 0.20
C ILE A 281 -18.33 -14.98 -0.15
N THR A 282 -18.59 -14.75 -1.44
CA THR A 282 -19.76 -13.98 -1.88
C THR A 282 -21.06 -14.74 -1.66
N GLU A 283 -21.08 -16.06 -1.86
CA GLU A 283 -22.24 -16.90 -1.58
C GLU A 283 -22.57 -16.98 -0.08
N LYS A 284 -21.53 -17.11 0.76
CA LYS A 284 -21.73 -17.27 2.20
C LYS A 284 -21.97 -15.97 2.95
N TYR A 285 -21.29 -14.91 2.61
CA TYR A 285 -21.27 -13.66 3.37
C TYR A 285 -21.73 -12.43 2.59
N GLY A 286 -21.92 -12.56 1.29
CA GLY A 286 -22.18 -11.45 0.38
C GLY A 286 -20.94 -10.70 -0.07
N PRO A 287 -21.00 -10.04 -1.24
CA PRO A 287 -19.85 -9.34 -1.82
C PRO A 287 -19.36 -8.16 -0.97
N ASP A 288 -20.25 -7.45 -0.30
CA ASP A 288 -19.89 -6.30 0.55
C ASP A 288 -19.02 -6.71 1.75
N THR A 289 -19.24 -7.92 2.29
CA THR A 289 -18.39 -8.44 3.38
C THR A 289 -16.96 -8.67 2.90
N GLY A 290 -16.79 -9.29 1.73
CA GLY A 290 -15.46 -9.51 1.15
C GLY A 290 -14.73 -8.18 0.86
N ARG A 291 -15.44 -7.22 0.25
CA ARG A 291 -14.92 -5.87 -0.01
C ARG A 291 -14.49 -5.16 1.26
N LEU A 292 -15.38 -5.13 2.26
CA LEU A 292 -15.10 -4.48 3.55
C LEU A 292 -13.89 -5.10 4.25
N PHE A 293 -13.81 -6.43 4.28
CA PHE A 293 -12.70 -7.14 4.92
C PHE A 293 -11.36 -6.80 4.27
N ILE A 294 -11.25 -6.90 2.95
CA ILE A 294 -9.99 -6.63 2.22
C ILE A 294 -9.53 -5.19 2.45
N LEU A 295 -10.44 -4.22 2.39
CA LEU A 295 -10.10 -2.80 2.55
C LEU A 295 -9.81 -2.40 4.00
N PHE A 296 -10.30 -3.18 4.97
CA PHE A 296 -10.07 -2.94 6.40
C PHE A 296 -8.83 -3.63 6.94
N ALA A 297 -8.50 -4.84 6.46
CA ALA A 297 -7.50 -5.71 7.07
C ALA A 297 -6.07 -5.17 6.97
N ALA A 298 -5.74 -4.44 5.89
CA ALA A 298 -4.42 -3.85 5.70
C ALA A 298 -4.47 -2.58 4.85
N MET A 299 -3.39 -1.79 4.89
CA MET A 299 -3.18 -0.72 3.91
C MET A 299 -2.92 -1.36 2.54
N PRO A 300 -3.34 -0.73 1.42
CA PRO A 300 -3.22 -1.32 0.09
C PRO A 300 -1.81 -1.77 -0.29
N GLU A 301 -0.78 -1.06 0.15
CA GLU A 301 0.63 -1.36 -0.16
C GLU A 301 1.23 -2.46 0.73
N LYS A 302 0.52 -2.86 1.78
CA LYS A 302 1.00 -3.87 2.73
C LYS A 302 0.48 -5.25 2.38
N GLU A 303 1.25 -6.24 2.78
CA GLU A 303 0.82 -7.63 2.72
C GLU A 303 -0.40 -7.83 3.62
N LEU A 304 -1.39 -8.57 3.11
CA LEU A 304 -2.61 -8.91 3.82
C LEU A 304 -2.61 -10.42 4.11
N ASP A 305 -2.63 -10.77 5.39
CA ASP A 305 -2.85 -12.16 5.79
C ASP A 305 -4.36 -12.44 5.90
N TRP A 306 -4.83 -13.42 5.13
CA TRP A 306 -6.24 -13.76 5.10
C TRP A 306 -6.72 -14.35 6.42
N SER A 307 -7.82 -13.83 6.95
CA SER A 307 -8.39 -14.25 8.22
C SER A 307 -9.90 -14.50 8.11
N ASP A 308 -10.32 -15.75 8.24
CA ASP A 308 -11.75 -16.10 8.27
C ASP A 308 -12.48 -15.48 9.48
N LYS A 309 -11.78 -15.29 10.60
CA LYS A 309 -12.30 -14.54 11.77
C LYS A 309 -12.53 -13.07 11.42
N GLY A 310 -11.64 -12.47 10.62
CA GLY A 310 -11.77 -11.10 10.13
C GLY A 310 -12.96 -10.95 9.19
N VAL A 311 -13.18 -11.89 8.27
CA VAL A 311 -14.35 -11.90 7.39
C VAL A 311 -15.65 -11.98 8.20
N ASN A 312 -15.72 -12.87 9.20
CA ASN A 312 -16.85 -12.95 10.12
C ASN A 312 -17.07 -11.65 10.92
N GLY A 313 -15.99 -10.95 11.29
CA GLY A 313 -16.05 -9.64 11.95
C GLY A 313 -16.71 -8.59 11.06
N ALA A 314 -16.30 -8.52 9.78
CA ALA A 314 -16.89 -7.63 8.78
C ALA A 314 -18.38 -7.94 8.55
N TYR A 315 -18.75 -9.21 8.41
CA TYR A 315 -20.15 -9.63 8.27
C TYR A 315 -21.02 -9.20 9.45
N ARG A 316 -20.56 -9.43 10.68
CA ARG A 316 -21.30 -8.99 11.88
C ARG A 316 -21.45 -7.48 11.96
N PHE A 317 -20.42 -6.74 11.54
CA PHE A 317 -20.49 -5.28 11.50
C PHE A 317 -21.54 -4.79 10.52
N LEU A 318 -21.61 -5.35 9.30
CA LEU A 318 -22.62 -4.99 8.31
C LEU A 318 -24.04 -5.32 8.80
N ASN A 319 -24.24 -6.48 9.41
CA ASN A 319 -25.53 -6.84 10.01
C ASN A 319 -25.93 -5.87 11.13
N ARG A 320 -24.98 -5.43 11.95
CA ARG A 320 -25.26 -4.43 13.00
C ARG A 320 -25.72 -3.09 12.41
N ILE A 321 -25.11 -2.64 11.31
CA ILE A 321 -25.54 -1.42 10.60
C ILE A 321 -26.94 -1.62 10.02
N TYR A 322 -27.16 -2.75 9.36
CA TYR A 322 -28.48 -3.06 8.79
C TYR A 322 -29.58 -3.01 9.85
N ASN A 323 -29.37 -3.67 10.99
CA ASN A 323 -30.32 -3.68 12.10
C ASN A 323 -30.49 -2.28 12.71
N LEU A 324 -29.38 -1.54 12.96
CA LEU A 324 -29.45 -0.17 13.47
C LEU A 324 -30.37 0.73 12.63
N VAL A 325 -30.24 0.66 11.31
CA VAL A 325 -31.07 1.47 10.41
C VAL A 325 -32.48 0.92 10.31
N ASN A 326 -32.64 -0.40 10.10
CA ASN A 326 -33.93 -1.05 9.87
C ASN A 326 -34.85 -0.93 11.09
N ASP A 327 -34.32 -1.13 12.30
CA ASP A 327 -35.11 -1.05 13.54
C ASP A 327 -35.52 0.40 13.87
N ASN A 328 -34.83 1.38 13.31
CA ASN A 328 -35.06 2.80 13.54
C ASN A 328 -35.65 3.54 12.34
N ILE A 329 -36.10 2.87 11.28
CA ILE A 329 -36.68 3.52 10.07
C ILE A 329 -37.74 4.56 10.42
N LYS A 330 -38.64 4.22 11.35
CA LYS A 330 -39.72 5.14 11.81
C LYS A 330 -39.22 6.36 12.56
N ASN A 331 -37.99 6.32 13.05
CA ASN A 331 -37.35 7.40 13.77
C ASN A 331 -36.46 8.27 12.86
N ILE A 332 -36.20 7.83 11.61
CA ILE A 332 -35.40 8.58 10.66
C ILE A 332 -36.32 9.63 10.01
N SER A 333 -36.16 10.87 10.44
CA SER A 333 -36.87 12.00 9.84
C SER A 333 -36.06 12.58 8.69
N GLY A 334 -36.72 12.93 7.60
CA GLY A 334 -36.15 13.72 6.50
C GLY A 334 -36.02 15.21 6.81
N ASP A 335 -36.55 15.67 7.95
CA ASP A 335 -36.61 17.09 8.31
C ASP A 335 -35.25 17.59 8.87
N SER A 336 -34.97 18.85 8.61
CA SER A 336 -33.80 19.52 9.15
C SER A 336 -33.94 19.81 10.64
N TYR A 337 -32.87 19.57 11.42
CA TYR A 337 -32.78 19.93 12.83
C TYR A 337 -32.36 21.39 13.07
N ALA A 338 -32.13 22.18 12.02
CA ALA A 338 -31.56 23.53 12.11
C ALA A 338 -32.32 24.49 13.04
N LYS A 339 -33.61 24.25 13.31
CA LYS A 339 -34.46 25.06 14.20
C LYS A 339 -34.65 24.43 15.60
N ASP A 340 -34.09 23.25 15.82
CA ASP A 340 -34.27 22.53 17.07
C ASP A 340 -33.29 22.99 18.13
N LYS A 341 -33.73 23.00 19.41
CA LYS A 341 -32.82 23.21 20.53
C LYS A 341 -32.06 21.89 20.78
N LEU A 342 -30.78 21.90 20.49
CA LEU A 342 -29.90 20.73 20.64
C LEU A 342 -29.37 20.65 22.08
N ASP A 343 -29.41 19.47 22.66
CA ASP A 343 -28.74 19.15 23.92
C ASP A 343 -27.26 18.76 23.70
N GLU A 344 -26.55 18.44 24.77
CA GLU A 344 -25.12 18.09 24.68
C GLU A 344 -24.88 16.76 23.95
N LYS A 345 -25.82 15.79 24.05
CA LYS A 345 -25.75 14.52 23.32
C LYS A 345 -25.92 14.74 21.82
N ASP A 346 -26.85 15.63 21.44
CA ASP A 346 -27.08 16.00 20.05
C ASP A 346 -25.83 16.66 19.45
N LYS A 347 -25.24 17.60 20.19
CA LYS A 347 -24.02 18.30 19.77
C LYS A 347 -22.84 17.33 19.64
N PHE A 348 -22.69 16.42 20.58
CA PHE A 348 -21.62 15.41 20.57
C PHE A 348 -21.75 14.49 19.33
N ILE A 349 -22.92 13.91 19.07
CA ILE A 349 -23.08 12.99 17.92
C ILE A 349 -22.91 13.73 16.59
N LEU A 350 -23.33 14.98 16.48
CA LEU A 350 -23.08 15.84 15.32
C LEU A 350 -21.60 16.14 15.16
N SER A 351 -20.87 16.46 16.23
CA SER A 351 -19.43 16.63 16.20
C SER A 351 -18.74 15.36 15.71
N LYS A 352 -19.12 14.21 16.25
CA LYS A 352 -18.59 12.90 15.83
C LYS A 352 -18.88 12.61 14.35
N MET A 353 -20.08 12.93 13.85
CA MET A 353 -20.43 12.81 12.44
C MET A 353 -19.53 13.68 11.56
N HIS A 354 -19.39 14.98 11.84
CA HIS A 354 -18.57 15.89 11.04
C HIS A 354 -17.09 15.54 11.10
N SER A 355 -16.59 15.13 12.26
CA SER A 355 -15.23 14.60 12.46
C SER A 355 -15.00 13.33 11.63
N THR A 356 -15.98 12.43 11.61
CA THR A 356 -15.93 11.19 10.82
C THR A 356 -15.92 11.50 9.32
N ILE A 357 -16.80 12.38 8.83
CA ILE A 357 -16.82 12.79 7.42
C ILE A 357 -15.45 13.34 7.01
N LYS A 358 -14.88 14.25 7.80
CA LYS A 358 -13.56 14.83 7.55
C LYS A 358 -12.47 13.74 7.46
N ASN A 359 -12.38 12.92 8.51
CA ASN A 359 -11.34 11.88 8.59
C ASN A 359 -11.47 10.83 7.48
N VAL A 360 -12.69 10.41 7.15
CA VAL A 360 -12.94 9.44 6.07
C VAL A 360 -12.57 10.04 4.73
N THR A 361 -12.93 11.30 4.47
CA THR A 361 -12.56 12.00 3.24
C THR A 361 -11.04 12.08 3.10
N ASP A 362 -10.34 12.60 4.11
CA ASP A 362 -8.88 12.71 4.11
C ASP A 362 -8.18 11.34 3.95
N ASN A 363 -8.73 10.30 4.56
CA ASN A 363 -8.19 8.96 4.49
C ASN A 363 -8.40 8.32 3.10
N ILE A 364 -9.57 8.50 2.47
CA ILE A 364 -9.83 8.00 1.11
C ILE A 364 -8.91 8.67 0.11
N GLU A 365 -8.74 9.99 0.18
CA GLU A 365 -7.84 10.78 -0.66
C GLU A 365 -6.38 10.26 -0.60
N ASN A 366 -5.99 9.69 0.55
CA ASN A 366 -4.66 9.16 0.81
C ASN A 366 -4.60 7.61 0.79
N PHE A 367 -5.61 6.93 0.25
CA PHE A 367 -5.70 5.46 0.17
C PHE A 367 -5.60 4.73 1.52
N ARG A 368 -5.94 5.38 2.62
CA ARG A 368 -5.96 4.80 3.98
C ARG A 368 -7.33 4.20 4.29
N TYR A 369 -7.76 3.24 3.50
CA TYR A 369 -9.10 2.66 3.59
C TYR A 369 -9.38 1.99 4.93
N ASN A 370 -8.40 1.29 5.50
CA ASN A 370 -8.50 0.67 6.82
C ASN A 370 -8.82 1.70 7.91
N SER A 371 -8.19 2.87 7.87
CA SER A 371 -8.47 3.98 8.79
C SER A 371 -9.86 4.58 8.57
N SER A 372 -10.29 4.72 7.31
CA SER A 372 -11.66 5.15 6.97
C SER A 372 -12.70 4.25 7.59
N ILE A 373 -12.56 2.93 7.39
CA ILE A 373 -13.49 1.93 7.92
C ILE A 373 -13.46 1.93 9.46
N GLY A 374 -12.27 2.08 10.08
CA GLY A 374 -12.13 2.23 11.52
C GLY A 374 -12.91 3.43 12.07
N ASN A 375 -12.79 4.60 11.42
CA ASN A 375 -13.54 5.80 11.81
C ASN A 375 -15.06 5.61 11.67
N ILE A 376 -15.51 4.91 10.60
CA ILE A 376 -16.92 4.57 10.43
C ILE A 376 -17.39 3.61 11.53
N MET A 377 -16.59 2.60 11.90
CA MET A 377 -16.90 1.68 12.99
C MET A 377 -17.05 2.39 14.34
N GLU A 378 -16.16 3.33 14.64
CA GLU A 378 -16.27 4.18 15.83
C GLU A 378 -17.55 5.01 15.81
N PHE A 379 -17.88 5.64 14.67
CA PHE A 379 -19.10 6.44 14.54
C PHE A 379 -20.35 5.59 14.73
N VAL A 380 -20.40 4.38 14.16
CA VAL A 380 -21.52 3.43 14.34
C VAL A 380 -21.65 3.02 15.82
N ASN A 381 -20.56 2.85 16.55
CA ASN A 381 -20.60 2.54 17.97
C ASN A 381 -21.29 3.65 18.77
N GLU A 382 -20.96 4.91 18.52
CA GLU A 382 -21.58 6.03 19.21
C GLU A 382 -23.04 6.25 18.76
N LEU A 383 -23.31 6.13 17.46
CA LEU A 383 -24.67 6.28 16.94
C LEU A 383 -25.62 5.18 17.47
N SER A 384 -25.11 3.98 17.72
CA SER A 384 -25.90 2.88 18.29
C SER A 384 -26.34 3.12 19.74
N LYS A 385 -25.63 3.96 20.49
CA LYS A 385 -25.96 4.36 21.88
C LYS A 385 -26.81 5.63 21.92
N TYR A 386 -26.90 6.35 20.81
CA TYR A 386 -27.55 7.64 20.75
C TYR A 386 -29.07 7.52 20.80
N SER A 387 -29.70 8.24 21.73
CA SER A 387 -31.16 8.25 21.96
C SER A 387 -31.74 9.67 22.04
N GLY A 388 -31.11 10.63 21.34
CA GLY A 388 -31.52 12.04 21.34
C GLY A 388 -32.51 12.41 20.24
N ASN A 389 -32.33 13.59 19.65
CA ASN A 389 -33.21 14.16 18.62
C ASN A 389 -33.29 13.27 17.36
N LYS A 390 -34.50 12.87 16.96
CA LYS A 390 -34.74 11.99 15.80
C LYS A 390 -34.26 12.57 14.47
N LYS A 391 -34.30 13.88 14.30
CA LYS A 391 -33.83 14.55 13.08
C LYS A 391 -32.30 14.51 13.00
N VAL A 392 -31.61 14.67 14.14
CA VAL A 392 -30.17 14.51 14.27
C VAL A 392 -29.79 13.06 13.96
N PHE A 393 -30.50 12.09 14.51
CA PHE A 393 -30.29 10.67 14.20
C PHE A 393 -30.43 10.40 12.70
N GLY A 394 -31.51 10.91 12.07
CA GLY A 394 -31.76 10.75 10.65
C GLY A 394 -30.64 11.31 9.77
N GLU A 395 -30.14 12.50 10.11
CA GLU A 395 -28.99 13.11 9.42
C GLU A 395 -27.71 12.26 9.58
N CYS A 396 -27.44 11.76 10.77
CA CYS A 396 -26.32 10.87 11.02
C CYS A 396 -26.39 9.59 10.22
N VAL A 397 -27.56 8.95 10.14
CA VAL A 397 -27.78 7.73 9.34
C VAL A 397 -27.57 7.97 7.86
N LYS A 398 -28.10 9.07 7.30
CA LYS A 398 -27.90 9.43 5.89
C LYS A 398 -26.42 9.57 5.56
N ASN A 399 -25.70 10.34 6.35
CA ASN A 399 -24.25 10.53 6.15
C ASN A 399 -23.47 9.22 6.32
N LEU A 400 -23.84 8.37 7.30
CA LEU A 400 -23.23 7.06 7.49
C LEU A 400 -23.38 6.18 6.24
N ILE A 401 -24.57 6.10 5.64
CA ILE A 401 -24.82 5.31 4.43
C ILE A 401 -23.99 5.81 3.26
N LEU A 402 -23.91 7.14 3.07
CA LEU A 402 -23.11 7.73 2.00
C LEU A 402 -21.60 7.49 2.20
N LEU A 403 -21.10 7.55 3.43
CA LEU A 403 -19.70 7.23 3.73
C LEU A 403 -19.37 5.74 3.52
N LEU A 404 -20.33 4.85 3.73
CA LEU A 404 -20.19 3.41 3.53
C LEU A 404 -20.25 3.01 2.06
N ASN A 405 -20.98 3.76 1.22
CA ASN A 405 -21.30 3.36 -0.15
C ASN A 405 -20.08 2.97 -1.00
N PRO A 406 -18.92 3.65 -0.97
CA PRO A 406 -17.75 3.23 -1.73
C PRO A 406 -17.20 1.85 -1.29
N PHE A 407 -17.36 1.49 -0.03
CA PHE A 407 -16.87 0.25 0.55
C PHE A 407 -17.84 -0.91 0.39
N THR A 408 -19.12 -0.64 0.64
CA THR A 408 -20.20 -1.63 0.72
C THR A 408 -21.44 -1.17 -0.06
N PRO A 409 -21.36 -1.14 -1.41
CA PRO A 409 -22.38 -0.52 -2.25
C PRO A 409 -23.76 -1.18 -2.12
N HIS A 410 -23.85 -2.51 -2.02
CA HIS A 410 -25.14 -3.19 -2.04
C HIS A 410 -25.97 -2.92 -0.78
N ILE A 411 -25.37 -3.04 0.41
CA ILE A 411 -26.07 -2.75 1.67
C ILE A 411 -26.40 -1.26 1.78
N SER A 412 -25.51 -0.39 1.29
CA SER A 412 -25.75 1.06 1.30
C SER A 412 -26.92 1.45 0.40
N GLU A 413 -27.03 0.90 -0.80
CA GLU A 413 -28.18 1.14 -1.70
C GLU A 413 -29.48 0.58 -1.13
N GLU A 414 -29.44 -0.62 -0.53
CA GLU A 414 -30.61 -1.21 0.13
C GLU A 414 -31.10 -0.32 1.28
N LEU A 415 -30.22 0.13 2.15
CA LEU A 415 -30.56 1.00 3.27
C LEU A 415 -31.04 2.39 2.79
N TRP A 416 -30.38 2.95 1.77
CA TRP A 416 -30.78 4.21 1.18
C TRP A 416 -32.19 4.17 0.60
N SER A 417 -32.52 3.09 -0.12
CA SER A 417 -33.84 2.91 -0.69
C SER A 417 -34.96 2.87 0.38
N LYS A 418 -34.65 2.39 1.59
CA LYS A 418 -35.60 2.32 2.70
C LYS A 418 -35.83 3.66 3.38
N ILE A 419 -34.87 4.57 3.38
CA ILE A 419 -34.98 5.85 4.08
C ILE A 419 -35.36 7.02 3.18
N GLU A 420 -34.91 7.03 1.93
CA GLU A 420 -35.16 8.14 0.99
C GLU A 420 -36.10 7.74 -0.18
N GLY A 421 -36.10 6.49 -0.61
CA GLY A 421 -37.00 5.94 -1.64
C GLY A 421 -36.84 6.49 -3.05
N LYS A 422 -35.94 7.45 -3.28
CA LYS A 422 -35.75 8.14 -4.56
C LYS A 422 -34.27 8.18 -4.90
N SER A 423 -33.90 7.75 -6.11
CA SER A 423 -32.53 7.75 -6.59
C SER A 423 -31.60 6.78 -5.82
N PHE A 424 -30.36 6.64 -6.26
CA PHE A 424 -29.35 5.78 -5.66
C PHE A 424 -28.44 6.57 -4.70
N ALA A 425 -27.92 5.91 -3.66
CA ALA A 425 -26.92 6.48 -2.76
C ALA A 425 -25.65 6.88 -3.53
N SER A 426 -25.24 6.06 -4.49
CA SER A 426 -24.08 6.30 -5.37
C SER A 426 -24.20 7.54 -6.27
N LEU A 427 -25.41 8.05 -6.48
CA LEU A 427 -25.66 9.28 -7.24
C LEU A 427 -25.75 10.53 -6.37
N GLN A 428 -25.67 10.37 -5.05
CA GLN A 428 -25.70 11.51 -4.13
C GLN A 428 -24.33 12.22 -4.10
N LYS A 429 -24.35 13.47 -3.65
CA LYS A 429 -23.11 14.19 -3.38
C LYS A 429 -22.39 13.57 -2.17
N TRP A 430 -21.08 13.54 -2.23
CA TRP A 430 -20.27 13.16 -1.09
C TRP A 430 -20.58 14.05 0.12
N PRO A 431 -20.70 13.49 1.34
CA PRO A 431 -20.96 14.27 2.54
C PRO A 431 -19.95 15.39 2.78
N SER A 432 -20.43 16.55 3.18
CA SER A 432 -19.58 17.67 3.58
C SER A 432 -19.56 17.82 5.09
N TYR A 433 -18.42 18.23 5.62
CA TYR A 433 -18.27 18.53 7.05
C TYR A 433 -18.24 20.04 7.31
N ASP A 434 -18.64 20.41 8.52
CA ASP A 434 -18.57 21.78 9.03
C ASP A 434 -17.62 21.79 10.23
N GLU A 435 -16.44 22.42 10.07
CA GLU A 435 -15.43 22.47 11.12
C GLU A 435 -15.91 23.16 12.40
N SER A 436 -16.85 24.11 12.28
CA SER A 436 -17.40 24.82 13.44
C SER A 436 -18.24 23.92 14.37
N LYS A 437 -18.70 22.79 13.85
CA LYS A 437 -19.46 21.78 14.60
C LYS A 437 -18.59 20.68 15.20
N ILE A 438 -17.30 20.67 14.92
CA ILE A 438 -16.35 19.69 15.47
C ILE A 438 -15.84 20.17 16.82
N ASP A 439 -16.36 19.62 17.90
CA ASP A 439 -15.89 19.88 19.26
C ASP A 439 -14.95 18.75 19.74
N LYS A 440 -13.67 18.90 19.43
CA LYS A 440 -12.63 17.94 19.85
C LYS A 440 -12.51 17.79 21.37
N GLN A 441 -12.92 18.79 22.14
CA GLN A 441 -12.93 18.71 23.61
C GLN A 441 -14.07 17.81 24.10
N ALA A 442 -15.26 17.97 23.52
CA ALA A 442 -16.41 17.11 23.84
C ALA A 442 -16.13 15.64 23.44
N GLU A 443 -15.56 15.40 22.25
CA GLU A 443 -15.18 14.05 21.83
C GLU A 443 -14.14 13.42 22.78
N ALA A 444 -13.13 14.18 23.18
CA ALA A 444 -12.10 13.69 24.10
C ALA A 444 -12.65 13.44 25.52
N LEU A 445 -13.62 14.21 25.97
CA LEU A 445 -14.29 14.00 27.26
C LEU A 445 -15.08 12.68 27.27
N GLU A 446 -15.82 12.38 26.22
CA GLU A 446 -16.54 11.11 26.10
C GLU A 446 -15.57 9.92 26.05
N GLU A 447 -14.45 10.05 25.32
CA GLU A 447 -13.39 9.04 25.33
C GLU A 447 -12.85 8.76 26.74
N VAL A 448 -12.72 9.81 27.57
CA VAL A 448 -12.30 9.64 29.00
C VAL A 448 -13.32 8.83 29.77
N LEU A 449 -14.62 9.15 29.64
CA LEU A 449 -15.69 8.42 30.35
C LEU A 449 -15.70 6.94 29.97
N GLU A 450 -15.67 6.65 28.67
CA GLU A 450 -15.64 5.27 28.16
C GLU A 450 -14.36 4.51 28.55
N THR A 451 -13.22 5.19 28.52
CA THR A 451 -11.94 4.58 28.93
C THR A 451 -11.94 4.31 30.44
N THR A 452 -12.43 5.26 31.23
CA THR A 452 -12.57 5.08 32.67
C THR A 452 -13.40 3.85 33.02
N LYS A 453 -14.53 3.67 32.34
CA LYS A 453 -15.39 2.50 32.51
C LYS A 453 -14.66 1.19 32.17
N LYS A 454 -13.97 1.12 31.03
CA LYS A 454 -13.18 -0.04 30.61
C LYS A 454 -12.03 -0.33 31.60
N ASP A 455 -11.35 0.69 32.06
CA ASP A 455 -10.25 0.56 33.01
C ASP A 455 -10.75 0.05 34.36
N ILE A 456 -11.95 0.44 34.81
CA ILE A 456 -12.58 -0.12 36.02
C ILE A 456 -12.80 -1.64 35.85
N TYR A 457 -13.45 -2.07 34.76
CA TYR A 457 -13.66 -3.50 34.47
C TYR A 457 -12.33 -4.27 34.42
N SER A 458 -11.32 -3.72 33.76
CA SER A 458 -10.00 -4.34 33.66
C SER A 458 -9.31 -4.49 35.02
N VAL A 459 -9.43 -3.48 35.88
CA VAL A 459 -8.86 -3.53 37.25
C VAL A 459 -9.62 -4.55 38.12
N MET A 460 -10.95 -4.62 38.00
CA MET A 460 -11.77 -5.63 38.70
C MET A 460 -11.36 -7.05 38.28
N GLU A 461 -11.19 -7.29 36.98
CA GLU A 461 -10.78 -8.60 36.47
C GLU A 461 -9.37 -8.99 36.94
N LEU A 462 -8.40 -8.08 36.86
CA LEU A 462 -7.02 -8.29 37.32
C LEU A 462 -6.94 -8.55 38.83
N ALA A 463 -7.75 -7.83 39.62
CA ALA A 463 -7.82 -7.97 41.06
C ALA A 463 -8.73 -9.14 41.50
N LYS A 464 -9.44 -9.77 40.55
CA LYS A 464 -10.45 -10.84 40.83
C LYS A 464 -11.55 -10.36 41.80
N ILE A 465 -11.98 -9.12 41.67
CA ILE A 465 -13.04 -8.51 42.47
C ILE A 465 -14.33 -8.53 41.64
N GLU A 466 -15.31 -9.32 42.05
CA GLU A 466 -16.62 -9.36 41.36
C GLU A 466 -17.57 -8.25 41.84
N LYS A 467 -17.51 -7.88 43.10
CA LYS A 467 -18.33 -6.83 43.71
C LYS A 467 -17.46 -5.90 44.55
N PRO A 468 -17.08 -4.75 44.00
CA PRO A 468 -16.31 -3.76 44.77
C PRO A 468 -17.18 -3.12 45.85
N SER A 469 -16.57 -2.76 46.98
CA SER A 469 -17.23 -1.98 48.02
C SER A 469 -17.20 -0.49 47.72
N LYS A 470 -16.07 -0.04 47.22
CA LYS A 470 -15.84 1.37 46.87
C LYS A 470 -14.85 1.48 45.72
N ILE A 471 -15.09 2.46 44.80
CA ILE A 471 -14.17 2.80 43.73
C ILE A 471 -13.78 4.27 43.86
N ARG A 472 -12.48 4.54 43.89
CA ARG A 472 -11.94 5.89 43.90
C ARG A 472 -11.27 6.21 42.56
N ILE A 473 -11.71 7.30 41.94
CA ILE A 473 -11.21 7.79 40.64
C ILE A 473 -10.39 9.04 40.88
N PHE A 474 -9.11 9.01 40.55
CA PHE A 474 -8.20 10.13 40.73
C PHE A 474 -8.00 10.85 39.39
N VAL A 475 -8.28 12.16 39.39
CA VAL A 475 -8.02 13.05 38.26
C VAL A 475 -6.61 13.61 38.38
N ALA A 476 -5.94 13.80 37.24
CA ALA A 476 -4.57 14.31 37.21
C ALA A 476 -4.45 15.71 37.86
N GLU A 477 -3.32 15.97 38.51
CA GLU A 477 -3.01 17.27 39.09
C GLU A 477 -2.89 18.35 37.99
N ALA A 478 -3.26 19.61 38.34
CA ALA A 478 -3.33 20.72 37.40
C ALA A 478 -2.03 20.99 36.63
N TRP A 479 -0.88 20.79 37.25
CA TRP A 479 0.41 21.01 36.60
C TRP A 479 0.66 20.05 35.43
N LYS A 480 0.12 18.82 35.46
CA LYS A 480 0.27 17.82 34.40
C LYS A 480 -0.42 18.24 33.11
N TYR A 481 -1.54 18.96 33.17
CA TYR A 481 -2.21 19.50 31.97
C TYR A 481 -1.34 20.52 31.25
N ASN A 482 -0.75 21.43 31.99
CA ASN A 482 0.18 22.42 31.45
C ASN A 482 1.46 21.76 30.94
N PHE A 483 1.93 20.75 31.66
CA PHE A 483 3.09 19.95 31.25
C PHE A 483 2.85 19.25 29.90
N ILE A 484 1.77 18.49 29.74
CA ILE A 484 1.44 17.79 28.48
C ILE A 484 1.22 18.77 27.34
N LYS A 485 0.51 19.89 27.59
CA LYS A 485 0.29 20.92 26.58
C LYS A 485 1.61 21.50 26.06
N LYS A 486 2.55 21.78 26.96
CA LYS A 486 3.88 22.29 26.62
C LYS A 486 4.72 21.20 25.93
N LEU A 487 4.67 19.96 26.43
CA LEU A 487 5.41 18.84 25.86
C LEU A 487 5.04 18.61 24.40
N LYS A 488 3.76 18.56 24.05
CA LYS A 488 3.31 18.43 22.65
C LYS A 488 3.89 19.53 21.77
N LYS A 489 3.83 20.79 22.23
CA LYS A 489 4.36 21.94 21.49
C LYS A 489 5.88 21.89 21.29
N GLU A 490 6.65 21.41 22.29
CA GLU A 490 8.11 21.26 22.14
C GLU A 490 8.47 20.06 21.26
N MET A 491 7.69 18.98 21.30
CA MET A 491 7.90 17.80 20.44
C MET A 491 7.62 18.08 18.95
N GLU A 492 6.82 19.10 18.63
CA GLU A 492 6.66 19.58 17.25
C GLU A 492 7.95 20.21 16.70
N LYS A 493 8.81 20.75 17.58
CA LYS A 493 10.05 21.45 17.20
C LYS A 493 11.26 20.54 17.18
N THR A 494 11.37 19.64 18.15
CA THR A 494 12.52 18.76 18.32
C THR A 494 12.15 17.44 18.98
N ARG A 495 12.85 16.37 18.60
CA ARG A 495 12.76 15.03 19.24
C ARG A 495 13.90 14.81 20.24
N ASN A 496 14.81 15.74 20.39
CA ASN A 496 15.94 15.62 21.30
C ASN A 496 15.48 15.81 22.76
N VAL A 497 15.53 14.72 23.53
CA VAL A 497 15.11 14.71 24.94
C VAL A 497 15.85 15.76 25.77
N GLY A 498 17.14 16.01 25.50
CA GLY A 498 17.94 17.00 26.22
C GLY A 498 17.48 18.44 25.97
N GLU A 499 17.09 18.77 24.74
CA GLU A 499 16.55 20.08 24.37
C GLU A 499 15.16 20.30 24.99
N ILE A 500 14.30 19.28 24.89
CA ILE A 500 13.00 19.31 25.55
C ILE A 500 13.15 19.54 27.04
N MET A 501 14.03 18.80 27.73
CA MET A 501 14.27 18.96 29.16
C MET A 501 14.70 20.38 29.54
N LYS A 502 15.58 21.01 28.76
CA LYS A 502 16.01 22.41 28.99
C LYS A 502 14.85 23.39 28.92
N ALA A 503 13.89 23.18 28.01
CA ALA A 503 12.72 24.04 27.86
C ALA A 503 11.78 23.99 29.07
N PHE A 504 11.84 22.93 29.89
CA PHE A 504 10.97 22.73 31.04
C PHE A 504 11.58 23.24 32.37
N SER A 505 12.90 23.38 32.45
CA SER A 505 13.60 23.69 33.69
C SER A 505 13.17 25.00 34.36
N LYS A 506 12.77 26.01 33.57
CA LYS A 506 12.34 27.32 34.08
C LYS A 506 10.90 27.35 34.64
N ASP A 507 9.99 26.59 34.02
CA ASP A 507 8.56 26.71 34.30
C ASP A 507 8.04 25.69 35.32
N PHE A 508 8.76 24.57 35.46
CA PHE A 508 8.31 23.43 36.25
C PHE A 508 9.29 22.99 37.35
N GLY A 509 10.08 23.93 37.89
CA GLY A 509 11.16 23.63 38.83
C GLY A 509 10.82 22.66 39.95
N THR A 510 9.66 22.80 40.60
CA THR A 510 9.16 21.94 41.67
C THR A 510 8.90 20.48 41.20
N TYR A 511 8.51 20.30 39.94
CA TYR A 511 8.10 19.01 39.37
C TYR A 511 9.17 18.35 38.50
N MET A 512 10.37 18.97 38.38
CA MET A 512 11.43 18.48 37.48
C MET A 512 11.86 17.04 37.75
N LYS A 513 11.80 16.59 39.00
CA LYS A 513 12.12 15.18 39.35
C LYS A 513 11.16 14.18 38.73
N GLU A 514 9.88 14.53 38.60
CA GLU A 514 8.86 13.71 37.95
C GLU A 514 8.94 13.84 36.43
N ILE A 515 9.06 15.06 35.95
CA ILE A 515 9.15 15.40 34.53
C ILE A 515 10.35 14.71 33.85
N SER A 516 11.50 14.67 34.54
CA SER A 516 12.69 13.97 34.03
C SER A 516 12.50 12.47 33.79
N LYS A 517 11.59 11.84 34.51
CA LYS A 517 11.20 10.43 34.32
C LYS A 517 10.14 10.25 33.21
N MET A 518 9.30 11.29 33.01
CA MET A 518 8.16 11.24 32.08
C MET A 518 8.57 11.58 30.64
N ILE A 519 9.35 12.62 30.41
CA ILE A 519 9.73 13.08 29.07
C ILE A 519 10.35 11.95 28.23
N PRO A 520 11.38 11.19 28.70
CA PRO A 520 11.99 10.14 27.89
C PRO A 520 11.00 9.03 27.47
N LYS A 521 10.02 8.71 28.35
CA LYS A 521 9.00 7.70 28.09
C LYS A 521 7.97 8.17 27.06
N LEU A 522 7.53 9.44 27.19
CA LEU A 522 6.51 10.03 26.33
C LEU A 522 7.09 10.45 24.97
N ALA A 523 8.33 10.91 24.92
CA ALA A 523 9.01 11.24 23.67
C ALA A 523 9.36 10.00 22.82
N LYS A 524 9.58 8.84 23.47
CA LYS A 524 9.82 7.57 22.78
C LYS A 524 8.54 6.95 22.22
N ASP A 525 7.40 7.18 22.88
CA ASP A 525 6.12 6.58 22.53
C ASP A 525 5.00 7.63 22.62
N GLU A 526 4.73 8.30 21.50
CA GLU A 526 3.69 9.34 21.39
C GLU A 526 2.27 8.81 21.56
N THR A 527 2.05 7.52 21.41
CA THR A 527 0.72 6.94 21.60
C THR A 527 0.24 7.05 23.05
N LYS A 528 1.15 7.33 23.98
CA LYS A 528 0.85 7.59 25.40
C LYS A 528 0.43 9.03 25.68
N LEU A 529 0.55 9.93 24.69
CA LEU A 529 0.08 11.30 24.82
C LEU A 529 -1.38 11.40 24.39
N PRO A 530 -2.24 12.15 25.11
CA PRO A 530 -3.61 12.37 24.68
C PRO A 530 -3.63 13.11 23.35
N LYS A 531 -4.49 12.69 22.42
CA LYS A 531 -4.67 13.38 21.12
C LYS A 531 -5.05 14.84 21.33
N VAL A 532 -5.95 15.10 22.25
CA VAL A 532 -6.42 16.42 22.67
C VAL A 532 -6.14 16.58 24.17
N VAL A 533 -5.55 17.70 24.57
CA VAL A 533 -5.39 18.03 26.00
C VAL A 533 -6.68 18.67 26.46
N ILE A 534 -7.46 17.93 27.23
CA ILE A 534 -8.76 18.35 27.76
C ILE A 534 -8.59 19.47 28.77
N ASP A 535 -9.58 20.36 28.85
CA ASP A 535 -9.67 21.32 29.97
C ASP A 535 -9.98 20.56 31.28
N ARG A 536 -9.13 20.72 32.27
CA ARG A 536 -9.22 20.00 33.55
C ARG A 536 -10.57 20.17 34.25
N LYS A 537 -11.15 21.39 34.23
CA LYS A 537 -12.45 21.64 34.86
C LYS A 537 -13.54 20.86 34.16
N LYS A 538 -13.54 20.86 32.82
CA LYS A 538 -14.49 20.07 32.01
C LYS A 538 -14.34 18.57 32.24
N GLU A 539 -13.11 18.07 32.40
CA GLU A 539 -12.87 16.64 32.70
C GLU A 539 -13.47 16.24 34.05
N ILE A 540 -13.27 17.08 35.09
CA ILE A 540 -13.86 16.85 36.42
C ILE A 540 -15.38 16.93 36.37
N GLU A 541 -15.94 17.92 35.69
CA GLU A 541 -17.39 18.10 35.54
C GLU A 541 -18.03 16.93 34.81
N ALA A 542 -17.43 16.44 33.73
CA ALA A 542 -17.90 15.28 32.98
C ALA A 542 -17.90 13.99 33.82
N LEU A 543 -16.80 13.73 34.55
CA LEU A 543 -16.70 12.58 35.45
C LEU A 543 -17.75 12.69 36.59
N LYS A 544 -17.89 13.85 37.22
CA LYS A 544 -18.90 14.07 38.26
C LYS A 544 -20.33 13.90 37.73
N GLY A 545 -20.60 14.42 36.52
CA GLY A 545 -21.91 14.24 35.86
C GLY A 545 -22.25 12.80 35.52
N SER A 546 -21.23 11.94 35.34
CA SER A 546 -21.41 10.50 35.04
C SER A 546 -21.36 9.63 36.29
N LEU A 547 -21.14 10.19 37.48
CA LEU A 547 -20.89 9.42 38.69
C LEU A 547 -22.09 8.55 39.09
N ASP A 548 -23.32 9.03 38.96
CA ASP A 548 -24.51 8.27 39.31
C ASP A 548 -24.71 7.09 38.34
N ASN A 549 -24.41 7.27 37.05
CA ASN A 549 -24.45 6.20 36.06
C ASN A 549 -23.41 5.11 36.38
N PHE A 550 -22.20 5.51 36.76
CA PHE A 550 -21.15 4.57 37.18
C PHE A 550 -21.54 3.82 38.48
N LYS A 551 -22.07 4.52 39.48
CA LYS A 551 -22.59 3.88 40.71
C LYS A 551 -23.65 2.83 40.42
N GLN A 552 -24.57 3.14 39.54
CA GLN A 552 -25.63 2.21 39.14
C GLN A 552 -25.05 0.99 38.41
N GLU A 553 -24.10 1.21 37.51
CA GLU A 553 -23.51 0.15 36.68
C GLU A 553 -22.62 -0.80 37.51
N PHE A 554 -21.79 -0.27 38.39
CA PHE A 554 -20.84 -1.06 39.18
C PHE A 554 -21.43 -1.51 40.54
N GLY A 555 -22.59 -1.00 40.93
CA GLY A 555 -23.32 -1.41 42.15
C GLY A 555 -22.57 -1.10 43.45
N CYS A 556 -21.72 -0.08 43.47
CA CYS A 556 -20.92 0.29 44.63
C CYS A 556 -20.84 1.81 44.84
N ASP A 557 -20.31 2.21 45.99
CA ASP A 557 -20.02 3.65 46.19
C ASP A 557 -18.81 4.09 45.39
N MET A 558 -18.89 5.30 44.83
CA MET A 558 -17.84 5.86 43.98
C MET A 558 -17.54 7.30 44.32
N GLU A 559 -16.27 7.64 44.27
CA GLU A 559 -15.76 8.97 44.62
C GLU A 559 -14.76 9.46 43.59
N ILE A 560 -14.89 10.75 43.19
CA ILE A 560 -13.93 11.39 42.31
C ILE A 560 -13.06 12.31 43.16
N ILE A 561 -11.77 12.03 43.15
CA ILE A 561 -10.77 12.77 43.92
C ILE A 561 -10.07 13.76 42.99
N ASP A 562 -10.31 15.02 43.26
CA ASP A 562 -9.80 16.15 42.51
C ASP A 562 -8.67 16.86 43.31
N GLY A 563 -7.44 16.63 42.89
CA GLY A 563 -6.32 17.35 43.46
C GLY A 563 -5.23 16.47 44.07
N LYS A 564 -4.49 17.06 45.02
CA LYS A 564 -3.40 16.37 45.70
C LYS A 564 -3.95 15.27 46.60
N SER A 565 -3.48 14.07 46.37
CA SER A 565 -3.73 12.94 47.24
C SER A 565 -2.39 12.28 47.58
N ASP A 566 -2.24 11.86 48.83
CA ASP A 566 -1.06 11.14 49.31
C ASP A 566 -1.00 9.68 48.76
N GLU A 567 -2.06 9.22 48.14
CA GLU A 567 -2.16 7.92 47.53
C GLU A 567 -1.17 7.79 46.36
N GLU A 568 -0.34 6.77 46.40
CA GLU A 568 0.61 6.49 45.30
C GLU A 568 -0.08 6.31 43.93
N LYS A 569 -1.29 5.76 43.94
CA LYS A 569 -2.11 5.56 42.77
C LYS A 569 -2.49 6.87 42.09
N ALA A 570 -2.78 7.93 42.84
CA ALA A 570 -3.11 9.26 42.33
C ALA A 570 -2.01 9.85 41.44
N LYS A 571 -0.74 9.54 41.73
CA LYS A 571 0.41 9.99 40.95
C LYS A 571 0.42 9.43 39.52
N GLN A 572 -0.28 8.32 39.25
CA GLN A 572 -0.35 7.68 37.94
C GLN A 572 -1.35 8.38 37.00
N ALA A 573 -2.30 9.14 37.55
CA ALA A 573 -3.27 9.88 36.74
C ALA A 573 -2.59 10.86 35.79
N MET A 574 -3.04 10.88 34.54
CA MET A 574 -2.60 11.77 33.47
C MET A 574 -3.79 12.51 32.87
N PRO A 575 -3.60 13.67 32.25
CA PRO A 575 -4.66 14.35 31.51
C PRO A 575 -5.34 13.42 30.51
N GLY A 576 -6.63 13.23 30.61
CA GLY A 576 -7.39 12.30 29.76
C GLY A 576 -7.29 10.82 30.15
N LYS A 577 -6.58 10.49 31.23
CA LYS A 577 -6.47 9.13 31.76
C LYS A 577 -6.44 9.14 33.28
N VAL A 578 -7.55 8.80 33.88
CA VAL A 578 -7.69 8.74 35.33
C VAL A 578 -6.90 7.57 35.93
N ALA A 579 -6.62 7.64 37.24
CA ALA A 579 -6.15 6.47 37.98
C ALA A 579 -7.29 5.93 38.86
N ILE A 580 -7.35 4.62 39.02
CA ILE A 580 -8.47 3.94 39.67
C ILE A 580 -7.94 3.09 40.82
N LEU A 581 -8.59 3.21 41.97
CA LEU A 581 -8.37 2.35 43.14
C LEU A 581 -9.70 1.70 43.48
N ILE A 582 -9.70 0.37 43.60
CA ILE A 582 -10.88 -0.46 43.93
C ILE A 582 -10.65 -1.10 45.28
N GLU A 583 -11.65 -0.98 46.18
CA GLU A 583 -11.67 -1.55 47.51
C GLU A 583 -12.76 -2.60 47.63
#